data_71e9a872bacc456c55316ce30ad5f901
#
_entry.id   71e9a872bacc456c55316ce30ad5f901
#
_cell.length_a   1.000
_cell.length_b   1.000
_cell.length_c   1.000
_cell.angle_alpha   90.00
_cell.angle_beta   90.00
_cell.angle_gamma   90.00
#
_symmetry.space_group_name_H-M   'P 1'
#
loop_
_entity.id
_entity.type
_entity.pdbx_description
1 polymer ?
#
loop_
_entity_poly.entity_id
_entity_poly.type
_entity_poly.pdbx_seq_one_letter_code
_entity_poly.pdbx_strand_id
1 'polypeptide(L)'
;QAEPGFYCPVTLTLATAYLIAHYGDDQLKEKFLPHVCSTGECELFEGATFLTERQGGSDVGANETVAVKDGATYRIYGEKYFASNAGMAGVAMVLARIEGSEKGSRGLSLFAVPWRNEDGSLNHISIRRLKDKLGVRAVPSGEVEFHGSKAYLVGDSIKGFYYMMEALNLSR
;
A
#
# COMPACT_ATOMS: atom_id res chain seq x y z
N GLN A 1 3.21 11.90 -23.26
CA GLN A 1 2.37 11.89 -22.05
C GLN A 1 1.66 13.23 -21.92
N ALA A 2 0.34 13.24 -22.04
CA ALA A 2 -0.45 14.47 -22.02
C ALA A 2 -0.75 14.94 -20.58
N GLU A 3 -0.74 14.02 -19.60
CA GLU A 3 -1.06 14.36 -18.20
C GLU A 3 -0.28 13.45 -17.23
N PRO A 4 0.78 13.97 -16.56
CA PRO A 4 1.63 13.15 -15.67
C PRO A 4 0.93 12.73 -14.38
N GLY A 5 -0.10 13.45 -13.92
CA GLY A 5 -0.86 13.09 -12.73
C GLY A 5 -1.68 11.82 -12.91
N PHE A 6 -2.18 11.55 -14.10
CA PHE A 6 -2.93 10.33 -14.40
C PHE A 6 -2.01 9.10 -14.53
N TYR A 7 -0.78 9.29 -14.97
CA TYR A 7 0.16 8.19 -15.17
C TYR A 7 0.56 7.49 -13.86
N CYS A 8 0.73 8.24 -12.78
CA CYS A 8 1.13 7.71 -11.48
C CYS A 8 0.13 6.65 -10.94
N PRO A 9 -1.18 6.90 -10.85
CA PRO A 9 -2.16 5.88 -10.44
C PRO A 9 -2.11 4.62 -11.31
N VAL A 10 -1.90 4.75 -12.61
CA VAL A 10 -1.79 3.60 -13.55
C VAL A 10 -0.59 2.73 -13.19
N THR A 11 0.59 3.33 -12.98
CA THR A 11 1.80 2.57 -12.61
C THR A 11 1.71 1.96 -11.22
N LEU A 12 1.08 2.66 -10.27
CA LEU A 12 0.85 2.12 -8.92
C LEU A 12 -0.13 0.93 -8.95
N THR A 13 -1.15 0.99 -9.78
CA THR A 13 -2.10 -0.12 -9.98
C THR A 13 -1.41 -1.32 -10.61
N LEU A 14 -0.56 -1.11 -11.62
CA LEU A 14 0.27 -2.16 -12.21
C LEU A 14 1.18 -2.80 -11.17
N ALA A 15 1.88 -2.00 -10.35
CA ALA A 15 2.75 -2.50 -9.29
C ALA A 15 1.96 -3.31 -8.24
N THR A 16 0.76 -2.87 -7.88
CA THR A 16 -0.14 -3.57 -6.96
C THR A 16 -0.58 -4.91 -7.54
N ALA A 17 -1.03 -4.94 -8.80
CA ALA A 17 -1.41 -6.19 -9.49
C ALA A 17 -0.23 -7.18 -9.56
N TYR A 18 0.96 -6.69 -9.91
CA TYR A 18 2.18 -7.49 -9.95
C TYR A 18 2.48 -8.14 -8.60
N LEU A 19 2.48 -7.35 -7.52
CA LEU A 19 2.77 -7.86 -6.17
C LEU A 19 1.79 -8.93 -5.71
N ILE A 20 0.50 -8.74 -5.96
CA ILE A 20 -0.52 -9.73 -5.62
C ILE A 20 -0.38 -10.98 -6.47
N ALA A 21 -0.17 -10.84 -7.78
CA ALA A 21 -0.07 -11.96 -8.71
C ALA A 21 1.14 -12.86 -8.41
N HIS A 22 2.29 -12.27 -8.07
CA HIS A 22 3.54 -13.00 -7.87
C HIS A 22 3.74 -13.50 -6.45
N TYR A 23 3.30 -12.73 -5.44
CA TYR A 23 3.60 -13.00 -4.03
C TYR A 23 2.37 -13.23 -3.15
N GLY A 24 1.17 -12.87 -3.62
CA GLY A 24 -0.07 -13.17 -2.94
C GLY A 24 -0.37 -14.67 -2.91
N ASP A 25 -0.97 -15.14 -1.83
CA ASP A 25 -1.58 -16.45 -1.78
C ASP A 25 -2.88 -16.50 -2.61
N ASP A 26 -3.50 -17.66 -2.74
CA ASP A 26 -4.70 -17.83 -3.54
C ASP A 26 -5.86 -16.98 -3.03
N GLN A 27 -5.99 -16.81 -1.71
CA GLN A 27 -7.02 -15.97 -1.10
C GLN A 27 -6.86 -14.50 -1.49
N LEU A 28 -5.64 -13.98 -1.47
CA LEU A 28 -5.34 -12.61 -1.89
C LEU A 28 -5.60 -12.39 -3.38
N LYS A 29 -5.19 -13.37 -4.20
CA LYS A 29 -5.42 -13.34 -5.65
C LYS A 29 -6.91 -13.32 -5.98
N GLU A 30 -7.68 -14.22 -5.40
CA GLU A 30 -9.14 -14.27 -5.59
C GLU A 30 -9.83 -12.99 -5.12
N LYS A 31 -9.36 -12.41 -4.00
CA LYS A 31 -9.97 -11.21 -3.41
C LYS A 31 -9.69 -9.94 -4.20
N PHE A 32 -8.47 -9.75 -4.72
CA PHE A 32 -8.05 -8.44 -5.22
C PHE A 32 -7.74 -8.40 -6.72
N LEU A 33 -7.23 -9.47 -7.34
CA LEU A 33 -6.86 -9.42 -8.76
C LEU A 33 -8.03 -9.09 -9.70
N PRO A 34 -9.23 -9.66 -9.52
CA PRO A 34 -10.36 -9.30 -10.38
C PRO A 34 -10.65 -7.80 -10.39
N HIS A 35 -10.52 -7.15 -9.23
CA HIS A 35 -10.74 -5.71 -9.09
C HIS A 35 -9.58 -4.88 -9.62
N VAL A 36 -8.34 -5.23 -9.30
CA VAL A 36 -7.15 -4.45 -9.72
C VAL A 36 -6.91 -4.56 -11.23
N CYS A 37 -7.30 -5.67 -11.84
CA CYS A 37 -7.20 -5.92 -13.28
C CYS A 37 -8.52 -5.69 -14.03
N SER A 38 -9.55 -5.14 -13.40
CA SER A 38 -10.86 -4.95 -14.01
C SER A 38 -10.79 -4.06 -15.25
N THR A 39 -11.47 -4.50 -16.32
CA THR A 39 -11.70 -3.72 -17.53
C THR A 39 -13.18 -3.32 -17.68
N GLY A 40 -13.97 -3.48 -16.60
CA GLY A 40 -15.39 -3.13 -16.51
C GLY A 40 -16.29 -4.25 -16.04
N GLU A 41 -15.76 -5.45 -15.78
CA GLU A 41 -16.51 -6.61 -15.31
C GLU A 41 -16.93 -6.49 -13.85
N CYS A 42 -16.14 -5.76 -13.07
CA CYS A 42 -16.41 -5.43 -11.67
C CYS A 42 -15.82 -4.06 -11.32
N GLU A 43 -16.06 -3.59 -10.10
CA GLU A 43 -15.47 -2.33 -9.62
C GLU A 43 -13.95 -2.35 -9.73
N LEU A 44 -13.36 -1.34 -10.38
CA LEU A 44 -11.92 -1.17 -10.46
C LEU A 44 -11.36 -0.67 -9.13
N PHE A 45 -10.39 -1.41 -8.58
CA PHE A 45 -9.58 -0.95 -7.46
C PHE A 45 -8.25 -0.41 -7.98
N GLU A 46 -8.11 0.91 -7.96
CA GLU A 46 -6.80 1.50 -8.16
C GLU A 46 -5.84 1.06 -7.04
N GLY A 47 -4.57 0.90 -7.40
CA GLY A 47 -3.52 0.53 -6.46
C GLY A 47 -2.78 1.73 -5.89
N ALA A 48 -2.09 1.49 -4.78
CA ALA A 48 -1.15 2.42 -4.18
C ALA A 48 0.01 1.67 -3.53
N THR A 49 1.16 2.34 -3.37
CA THR A 49 2.32 1.80 -2.65
C THR A 49 2.81 2.82 -1.63
N PHE A 50 2.85 2.44 -0.35
CA PHE A 50 3.18 3.33 0.76
C PHE A 50 4.40 2.83 1.53
N LEU A 51 5.50 3.57 1.41
CA LEU A 51 6.78 3.25 2.04
C LEU A 51 7.20 4.33 3.03
N THR A 52 7.28 5.58 2.53
CA THR A 52 7.86 6.73 3.23
C THR A 52 7.05 7.10 4.46
N GLU A 53 7.75 7.41 5.54
CA GLU A 53 7.20 7.95 6.77
C GLU A 53 7.76 9.34 7.05
N ARG A 54 7.39 9.94 8.17
CA ARG A 54 7.76 11.33 8.49
C ARG A 54 9.26 11.55 8.64
N GLN A 55 10.01 10.57 9.12
CA GLN A 55 11.48 10.63 9.24
C GLN A 55 12.19 10.64 7.88
N GLY A 56 11.49 10.34 6.79
CA GLY A 56 11.99 10.34 5.41
C GLY A 56 11.91 8.99 4.72
N GLY A 57 12.23 8.98 3.43
CA GLY A 57 12.20 7.79 2.58
C GLY A 57 13.56 7.18 2.26
N SER A 58 14.66 7.86 2.62
CA SER A 58 16.02 7.37 2.35
C SER A 58 16.43 6.22 3.26
N ASP A 59 15.94 6.18 4.49
CA ASP A 59 16.11 5.08 5.43
C ASP A 59 14.76 4.41 5.72
N VAL A 60 14.28 3.59 4.78
CA VAL A 60 13.03 2.84 4.94
C VAL A 60 13.13 1.83 6.09
N GLY A 61 14.36 1.38 6.43
CA GLY A 61 14.59 0.49 7.57
C GLY A 61 14.21 1.09 8.92
N ALA A 62 14.14 2.42 9.02
CA ALA A 62 13.71 3.14 10.20
C ALA A 62 12.17 3.29 10.33
N ASN A 63 11.39 2.69 9.43
CA ASN A 63 9.93 2.76 9.47
C ASN A 63 9.35 2.28 10.80
N GLU A 64 8.41 3.07 11.34
CA GLU A 64 7.77 2.88 12.64
C GLU A 64 6.35 2.29 12.54
N THR A 65 5.74 2.26 11.34
CA THR A 65 4.44 1.63 11.13
C THR A 65 4.48 0.17 11.54
N VAL A 66 3.56 -0.24 12.42
CA VAL A 66 3.53 -1.58 13.03
C VAL A 66 2.33 -2.36 12.52
N ALA A 67 2.54 -3.66 12.31
CA ALA A 67 1.51 -4.66 12.03
C ALA A 67 1.37 -5.59 13.23
N VAL A 68 0.21 -5.58 13.87
CA VAL A 68 -0.15 -6.47 14.99
C VAL A 68 -0.98 -7.62 14.45
N LYS A 69 -0.63 -8.86 14.83
CA LYS A 69 -1.36 -10.03 14.35
C LYS A 69 -2.78 -10.09 14.94
N ASP A 70 -3.75 -10.35 14.07
CA ASP A 70 -5.17 -10.47 14.42
C ASP A 70 -5.77 -11.70 13.71
N GLY A 71 -5.67 -12.85 14.36
CA GLY A 71 -6.08 -14.14 13.79
C GLY A 71 -5.29 -14.50 12.54
N ALA A 72 -5.98 -14.66 11.41
CA ALA A 72 -5.38 -14.93 10.10
C ALA A 72 -4.92 -13.64 9.35
N THR A 73 -5.24 -12.46 9.91
CA THR A 73 -4.94 -11.15 9.32
C THR A 73 -4.05 -10.33 10.25
N TYR A 74 -3.86 -9.05 9.93
CA TYR A 74 -3.10 -8.10 10.72
C TYR A 74 -3.88 -6.80 10.88
N ARG A 75 -3.49 -6.00 11.89
CA ARG A 75 -3.94 -4.63 12.11
C ARG A 75 -2.75 -3.69 11.97
N ILE A 76 -2.87 -2.73 11.06
CA ILE A 76 -1.82 -1.73 10.82
C ILE A 76 -2.07 -0.49 11.68
N TYR A 77 -1.01 -0.01 12.32
CA TYR A 77 -0.97 1.23 13.11
C TYR A 77 0.23 2.06 12.66
N GLY A 78 0.04 3.35 12.47
CA GLY A 78 1.12 4.27 12.11
C GLY A 78 0.73 5.25 11.02
N GLU A 79 1.71 5.98 10.48
CA GLU A 79 1.51 7.04 9.49
C GLU A 79 2.40 6.82 8.27
N LYS A 80 1.84 6.98 7.08
CA LYS A 80 2.61 7.06 5.83
C LYS A 80 2.57 8.49 5.28
N TYR A 81 3.75 8.97 4.90
CA TYR A 81 4.01 10.32 4.40
C TYR A 81 4.25 10.25 2.89
N PHE A 82 3.77 11.17 2.09
CA PHE A 82 3.80 11.06 0.62
C PHE A 82 3.06 9.83 0.05
N ALA A 83 1.92 9.47 0.66
CA ALA A 83 1.08 8.39 0.19
C ALA A 83 0.36 8.82 -1.10
N SER A 84 0.93 8.45 -2.25
CA SER A 84 0.35 8.78 -3.56
C SER A 84 -0.89 7.93 -3.83
N ASN A 85 -1.87 8.51 -4.50
CA ASN A 85 -3.19 7.94 -4.75
C ASN A 85 -4.04 7.73 -3.49
N ALA A 86 -3.74 8.48 -2.42
CA ALA A 86 -4.48 8.44 -1.16
C ALA A 86 -5.95 8.82 -1.37
N GLY A 87 -6.86 7.99 -0.88
CA GLY A 87 -8.31 8.18 -1.00
C GLY A 87 -8.92 7.71 -2.32
N MET A 88 -8.11 7.48 -3.37
CA MET A 88 -8.56 6.91 -4.64
C MET A 88 -8.29 5.41 -4.75
N ALA A 89 -7.23 4.94 -4.07
CA ALA A 89 -6.86 3.53 -4.10
C ALA A 89 -7.93 2.65 -3.44
N GLY A 90 -8.33 1.56 -4.10
CA GLY A 90 -9.16 0.51 -3.50
C GLY A 90 -8.34 -0.42 -2.60
N VAL A 91 -7.06 -0.63 -2.94
CA VAL A 91 -6.10 -1.40 -2.13
C VAL A 91 -4.71 -0.75 -2.17
N ALA A 92 -4.06 -0.65 -1.01
CA ALA A 92 -2.71 -0.14 -0.87
C ALA A 92 -1.73 -1.24 -0.46
N MET A 93 -0.56 -1.28 -1.11
CA MET A 93 0.59 -2.06 -0.67
C MET A 93 1.39 -1.26 0.33
N VAL A 94 1.44 -1.72 1.57
CA VAL A 94 2.01 -0.98 2.71
C VAL A 94 3.17 -1.76 3.32
N LEU A 95 4.32 -1.12 3.48
CA LEU A 95 5.40 -1.65 4.31
C LEU A 95 5.12 -1.33 5.77
N ALA A 96 5.13 -2.38 6.60
CA ALA A 96 5.00 -2.26 8.04
C ALA A 96 5.86 -3.32 8.74
N ARG A 97 6.20 -3.07 9.98
CA ARG A 97 6.97 -4.00 10.82
C ARG A 97 6.00 -4.86 11.62
N ILE A 98 6.08 -6.17 11.49
CA ILE A 98 5.35 -7.06 12.40
C ILE A 98 5.89 -6.85 13.82
N GLU A 99 5.00 -6.73 14.79
CA GLU A 99 5.36 -6.55 16.19
C GLU A 99 6.35 -7.64 16.65
N GLY A 100 7.48 -7.24 17.25
CA GLY A 100 8.54 -8.15 17.65
C GLY A 100 9.56 -8.52 16.57
N SER A 101 9.39 -8.07 15.32
CA SER A 101 10.37 -8.30 14.24
C SER A 101 11.64 -7.46 14.44
N GLU A 102 12.74 -7.88 13.81
CA GLU A 102 14.01 -7.18 13.86
C GLU A 102 13.94 -5.75 13.29
N LYS A 103 14.88 -4.91 13.70
CA LYS A 103 15.04 -3.55 13.13
C LYS A 103 15.64 -3.62 11.73
N GLY A 104 15.54 -2.50 11.00
CA GLY A 104 16.06 -2.39 9.65
C GLY A 104 15.11 -2.92 8.59
N SER A 105 15.55 -2.93 7.34
CA SER A 105 14.73 -3.28 6.18
C SER A 105 14.29 -4.76 6.14
N ARG A 106 15.07 -5.65 6.75
CA ARG A 106 14.74 -7.09 6.82
C ARG A 106 13.53 -7.39 7.70
N GLY A 107 13.27 -6.54 8.70
CA GLY A 107 12.09 -6.67 9.56
C GLY A 107 10.82 -6.06 8.98
N LEU A 108 10.85 -5.55 7.74
CA LEU A 108 9.69 -4.99 7.07
C LEU A 108 8.98 -6.03 6.22
N SER A 109 7.71 -6.20 6.50
CA SER A 109 6.79 -7.05 5.75
C SER A 109 5.91 -6.21 4.82
N LEU A 110 5.41 -6.83 3.77
CA LEU A 110 4.49 -6.21 2.82
C LEU A 110 3.05 -6.63 3.13
N PHE A 111 2.15 -5.66 3.14
CA PHE A 111 0.73 -5.88 3.41
C PHE A 111 -0.15 -5.29 2.32
N ALA A 112 -1.18 -6.04 1.91
CA ALA A 112 -2.30 -5.53 1.15
C ALA A 112 -3.35 -4.98 2.14
N VAL A 113 -3.62 -3.69 2.05
CA VAL A 113 -4.55 -2.96 2.93
C VAL A 113 -5.70 -2.44 2.07
N PRO A 114 -6.90 -3.04 2.13
CA PRO A 114 -8.06 -2.49 1.45
C PRO A 114 -8.43 -1.14 2.05
N TRP A 115 -8.86 -0.19 1.21
CA TRP A 115 -9.28 1.13 1.67
C TRP A 115 -10.62 1.09 2.42
N ARG A 116 -11.47 0.14 2.02
CA ARG A 116 -12.78 -0.11 2.64
C ARG A 116 -12.91 -1.54 3.11
N ASN A 117 -13.72 -1.73 4.13
CA ASN A 117 -14.19 -3.04 4.58
C ASN A 117 -15.26 -3.58 3.61
N GLU A 118 -15.63 -4.83 3.78
CA GLU A 118 -16.65 -5.50 2.96
C GLU A 118 -18.06 -4.87 3.09
N ASP A 119 -18.32 -4.22 4.20
CA ASP A 119 -19.57 -3.45 4.43
C ASP A 119 -19.55 -2.04 3.82
N GLY A 120 -18.46 -1.68 3.10
CA GLY A 120 -18.28 -0.37 2.49
C GLY A 120 -17.75 0.72 3.43
N SER A 121 -17.64 0.46 4.73
CA SER A 121 -17.05 1.41 5.68
C SER A 121 -15.56 1.60 5.44
N LEU A 122 -15.00 2.75 5.84
CA LEU A 122 -13.56 2.96 5.79
C LEU A 122 -12.84 1.98 6.73
N ASN A 123 -11.74 1.40 6.27
CA ASN A 123 -10.94 0.43 6.99
C ASN A 123 -10.03 1.08 8.05
N HIS A 124 -10.60 1.91 8.94
CA HIS A 124 -9.86 2.64 9.97
C HIS A 124 -8.65 3.42 9.42
N ILE A 125 -8.84 4.00 8.24
CA ILE A 125 -7.85 4.84 7.55
C ILE A 125 -8.33 6.27 7.57
N SER A 126 -7.43 7.21 7.87
CA SER A 126 -7.70 8.63 7.74
C SER A 126 -6.64 9.32 6.88
N ILE A 127 -7.04 10.36 6.14
CA ILE A 127 -6.12 11.25 5.45
C ILE A 127 -6.04 12.53 6.28
N ARG A 128 -4.88 12.78 6.87
CA ARG A 128 -4.64 13.94 7.71
C ARG A 128 -4.61 15.23 6.90
N ARG A 129 -3.93 15.20 5.76
CA ARG A 129 -3.90 16.29 4.77
C ARG A 129 -3.34 15.81 3.43
N LEU A 130 -3.62 16.56 2.38
CA LEU A 130 -2.95 16.43 1.09
C LEU A 130 -1.73 17.35 1.04
N LYS A 131 -0.68 16.90 0.36
CA LYS A 131 0.55 17.66 0.14
C LYS A 131 0.31 18.78 -0.87
N ASP A 132 0.77 19.99 -0.56
CA ASP A 132 0.97 21.05 -1.55
C ASP A 132 2.31 20.80 -2.25
N LYS A 133 2.29 20.54 -3.56
CA LYS A 133 3.45 20.15 -4.35
C LYS A 133 3.71 21.13 -5.48
N LEU A 134 4.98 21.31 -5.84
CA LEU A 134 5.35 22.14 -7.01
C LEU A 134 4.96 21.45 -8.32
N GLY A 135 5.12 20.12 -8.42
CA GLY A 135 4.77 19.34 -9.61
C GLY A 135 3.82 18.17 -9.28
N VAL A 136 3.25 17.57 -10.33
CA VAL A 136 2.36 16.39 -10.25
C VAL A 136 1.19 16.62 -9.27
N ARG A 137 0.59 17.82 -9.34
CA ARG A 137 -0.45 18.26 -8.42
C ARG A 137 -1.75 17.47 -8.54
N ALA A 138 -2.02 16.91 -9.71
CA ALA A 138 -3.21 16.11 -9.97
C ALA A 138 -3.21 14.75 -9.24
N VAL A 139 -2.04 14.24 -8.84
CA VAL A 139 -1.97 13.03 -8.00
C VAL A 139 -2.21 13.41 -6.54
N PRO A 140 -3.25 12.89 -5.87
CA PRO A 140 -3.42 13.09 -4.45
C PRO A 140 -2.29 12.39 -3.70
N SER A 141 -1.43 13.15 -3.02
CA SER A 141 -0.38 12.62 -2.15
C SER A 141 -0.67 13.05 -0.73
N GLY A 142 -1.07 12.10 0.10
CA GLY A 142 -1.55 12.34 1.45
C GLY A 142 -0.54 12.00 2.55
N GLU A 143 -0.85 12.48 3.74
CA GLU A 143 -0.41 11.92 5.01
C GLU A 143 -1.53 10.98 5.45
N VAL A 144 -1.26 9.67 5.44
CA VAL A 144 -2.27 8.64 5.71
C VAL A 144 -1.98 7.99 7.05
N GLU A 145 -2.97 7.98 7.92
CA GLU A 145 -2.91 7.35 9.24
C GLU A 145 -3.74 6.06 9.25
N PHE A 146 -3.17 5.03 9.86
CA PHE A 146 -3.79 3.74 10.09
C PHE A 146 -4.07 3.56 11.58
N HIS A 147 -5.32 3.29 11.91
CA HIS A 147 -5.82 3.17 13.29
C HIS A 147 -6.33 1.74 13.60
N GLY A 148 -5.54 0.73 13.28
CA GLY A 148 -5.94 -0.68 13.34
C GLY A 148 -6.58 -1.15 12.04
N SER A 149 -6.10 -0.66 10.91
CA SER A 149 -6.60 -1.04 9.59
C SER A 149 -6.34 -2.51 9.29
N LYS A 150 -7.38 -3.24 8.88
CA LYS A 150 -7.27 -4.66 8.51
C LYS A 150 -6.32 -4.80 7.31
N ALA A 151 -5.41 -5.73 7.41
CA ALA A 151 -4.36 -5.95 6.42
C ALA A 151 -4.06 -7.43 6.22
N TYR A 152 -3.61 -7.78 5.04
CA TYR A 152 -3.25 -9.13 4.64
C TYR A 152 -1.77 -9.18 4.31
N LEU A 153 -1.03 -10.13 4.87
CA LEU A 153 0.39 -10.33 4.57
C LEU A 153 0.55 -10.78 3.12
N VAL A 154 1.48 -10.17 2.41
CA VAL A 154 1.82 -10.54 1.02
C VAL A 154 3.17 -11.25 1.00
N GLY A 155 3.14 -12.53 0.67
CA GLY A 155 4.32 -13.37 0.56
C GLY A 155 5.03 -13.61 1.90
N ASP A 156 6.36 -13.70 1.84
CA ASP A 156 7.22 -13.97 2.99
C ASP A 156 7.41 -12.70 3.85
N SER A 157 7.19 -12.83 5.15
CA SER A 157 7.25 -11.71 6.10
C SER A 157 8.61 -11.00 6.18
N ILE A 158 9.71 -11.68 5.86
CA ILE A 158 11.06 -11.09 5.89
C ILE A 158 11.51 -10.50 4.54
N LYS A 159 10.69 -10.62 3.50
CA LYS A 159 11.01 -10.16 2.13
C LYS A 159 10.20 -8.96 1.67
N GLY A 160 9.36 -8.38 2.52
CA GLY A 160 8.44 -7.32 2.13
C GLY A 160 9.13 -6.12 1.48
N PHE A 161 10.29 -5.71 2.00
CA PHE A 161 11.08 -4.65 1.41
C PHE A 161 11.54 -4.98 -0.02
N TYR A 162 12.02 -6.19 -0.27
CA TYR A 162 12.47 -6.62 -1.60
C TYR A 162 11.33 -6.65 -2.61
N TYR A 163 10.18 -7.17 -2.24
CA TYR A 163 8.99 -7.18 -3.08
C TYR A 163 8.59 -5.77 -3.49
N MET A 164 8.59 -4.85 -2.53
CA MET A 164 8.26 -3.45 -2.79
C MET A 164 9.28 -2.78 -3.72
N MET A 165 10.58 -3.06 -3.56
CA MET A 165 11.62 -2.52 -4.45
C MET A 165 11.47 -3.03 -5.88
N GLU A 166 11.10 -4.29 -6.05
CA GLU A 166 10.83 -4.88 -7.36
C GLU A 166 9.66 -4.19 -8.05
N ALA A 167 8.55 -4.00 -7.35
CA ALA A 167 7.39 -3.28 -7.87
C ALA A 167 7.71 -1.82 -8.23
N LEU A 168 8.53 -1.12 -7.43
CA LEU A 168 8.97 0.23 -7.75
C LEU A 168 9.86 0.28 -9.00
N ASN A 169 10.67 -0.75 -9.25
CA ASN A 169 11.48 -0.83 -10.46
C ASN A 169 10.60 -1.02 -11.72
N LEU A 170 9.46 -1.68 -11.61
CA LEU A 170 8.48 -1.79 -12.69
C LEU A 170 7.78 -0.47 -12.99
N SER A 171 7.65 0.40 -12.00
CA SER A 171 6.95 1.69 -12.14
C SER A 171 7.82 2.84 -12.64
N ARG A 172 9.12 2.62 -12.79
CA ARG A 172 10.11 3.56 -13.34
C ARG A 172 10.16 3.47 -14.86
#